data_20e364c2d20568828c0e1d61d22b34ce
#
_entry.id   20e364c2d20568828c0e1d61d22b34ce
#
_cell.length_a   1.000
_cell.length_b   1.000
_cell.length_c   1.000
_cell.angle_alpha   90.00
_cell.angle_beta   90.00
_cell.angle_gamma   90.00
#
_symmetry.space_group_name_H-M   'P 1'
#
loop_
_entity.id
_entity.type
_entity.pdbx_description
1 polymer ?
#
loop_
_entity_poly.entity_id
_entity_poly.type
_entity_poly.pdbx_seq_one_letter_code
_entity_poly.pdbx_strand_id
1 'polypeptide(L)'
;MHTYKEQLEMLSNVRLKAGDHRRVDCPFCAGRKTLSVSNVDGKLLWHCYKASCPARGAKSLGRNTEQIRGRLSRQDAATTRRTPPLPDPVSDPSQHNHVLRYLEDNGSLESYEQGDVRIAYAPAEDRVLFYMPSRLGAVGRALSGGGPKWRAYGDTSGLLTVGSGSTTVVVEDAASACSVSRVEGLQGAALMGTNLSTQQKRQLRHSPCVVIALDKDASRKSLLMAQTLQGLVPCRVRLLETDLKYVEPDEIERIIK
;
A
#
# COMPACT_ATOMS: atom_id res chain seq x y z
N MET A 1 31.45 4.04 24.83
CA MET A 1 30.32 3.78 23.89
C MET A 1 30.27 2.26 23.67
N HIS A 2 29.20 1.57 23.99
CA HIS A 2 29.15 0.11 23.80
C HIS A 2 29.06 -0.25 22.33
N THR A 3 29.97 -1.11 21.87
CA THR A 3 29.95 -1.64 20.51
C THR A 3 28.76 -2.59 20.30
N TYR A 4 28.39 -2.85 19.05
CA TYR A 4 27.35 -3.81 18.72
C TYR A 4 27.61 -5.21 19.33
N LYS A 5 28.87 -5.65 19.35
CA LYS A 5 29.29 -6.93 19.92
C LYS A 5 29.05 -6.99 21.44
N GLU A 6 29.42 -5.97 22.17
CA GLU A 6 29.16 -5.83 23.61
C GLU A 6 27.65 -5.82 23.91
N GLN A 7 26.86 -5.12 23.07
CA GLN A 7 25.40 -5.12 23.21
C GLN A 7 24.83 -6.54 23.03
N LEU A 8 25.33 -7.30 22.05
CA LEU A 8 24.90 -8.69 21.81
C LEU A 8 25.25 -9.61 23.00
N GLU A 9 26.46 -9.47 23.57
CA GLU A 9 26.89 -10.27 24.73
C GLU A 9 26.01 -10.00 25.95
N MET A 10 25.74 -8.73 26.27
CA MET A 10 24.89 -8.34 27.41
C MET A 10 23.43 -8.80 27.23
N LEU A 11 22.93 -8.87 25.99
CA LEU A 11 21.56 -9.32 25.70
C LEU A 11 21.48 -10.83 25.38
N SER A 12 22.58 -11.56 25.40
CA SER A 12 22.62 -13.00 25.07
C SER A 12 21.75 -13.87 26.01
N ASN A 13 21.56 -13.44 27.25
CA ASN A 13 20.76 -14.12 28.26
C ASN A 13 19.25 -13.74 28.21
N VAL A 14 18.86 -12.79 27.37
CA VAL A 14 17.46 -12.40 27.23
C VAL A 14 16.71 -13.45 26.41
N ARG A 15 15.91 -14.27 27.10
CA ARG A 15 15.04 -15.26 26.45
C ARG A 15 13.64 -14.70 26.35
N LEU A 16 13.17 -14.50 25.12
CA LEU A 16 11.81 -14.08 24.79
C LEU A 16 11.17 -15.11 23.87
N LYS A 17 9.93 -15.48 24.14
CA LYS A 17 9.11 -16.28 23.21
C LYS A 17 8.82 -15.46 21.95
N ALA A 18 8.51 -16.14 20.85
CA ALA A 18 8.11 -15.47 19.62
C ALA A 18 6.85 -14.58 19.86
N GLY A 19 6.94 -13.32 19.50
CA GLY A 19 5.89 -12.31 19.75
C GLY A 19 6.01 -11.56 21.08
N ASP A 20 6.89 -11.98 21.97
CA ASP A 20 7.08 -11.27 23.25
C ASP A 20 7.74 -9.91 23.07
N HIS A 21 7.28 -8.96 23.85
CA HIS A 21 7.86 -7.64 23.99
C HIS A 21 8.00 -7.27 25.48
N ARG A 22 9.16 -6.77 25.89
CA ARG A 22 9.40 -6.32 27.25
C ARG A 22 10.13 -4.99 27.26
N ARG A 23 9.81 -4.15 28.24
CA ARG A 23 10.60 -2.98 28.61
C ARG A 23 11.38 -3.28 29.89
N VAL A 24 12.68 -3.10 29.82
CA VAL A 24 13.63 -3.37 30.91
C VAL A 24 14.51 -2.15 31.17
N ASP A 25 15.18 -2.15 32.30
CA ASP A 25 16.22 -1.16 32.58
C ASP A 25 17.35 -1.31 31.57
N CYS A 26 17.84 -0.22 31.04
CA CYS A 26 18.86 -0.27 30.02
C CYS A 26 20.24 -0.54 30.65
N PRO A 27 20.89 -1.68 30.37
CA PRO A 27 22.21 -1.98 30.92
C PRO A 27 23.31 -1.08 30.36
N PHE A 28 23.06 -0.35 29.28
CA PHE A 28 24.04 0.48 28.58
C PHE A 28 24.08 1.93 29.08
N CYS A 29 22.98 2.41 29.66
CA CYS A 29 22.88 3.80 30.14
C CYS A 29 22.20 3.92 31.50
N ALA A 30 21.94 2.80 32.18
CA ALA A 30 21.23 2.71 33.45
C ALA A 30 19.84 3.40 33.46
N GLY A 31 19.26 3.66 32.29
CA GLY A 31 17.93 4.26 32.19
C GLY A 31 16.86 3.26 32.62
N ARG A 32 16.02 3.67 33.60
CA ARG A 32 14.95 2.81 34.15
C ARG A 32 13.85 2.57 33.11
N LYS A 33 13.58 1.31 32.76
CA LYS A 33 12.57 0.87 31.77
C LYS A 33 12.67 1.58 30.41
N THR A 34 13.88 1.97 29.99
CA THR A 34 14.09 2.66 28.72
C THR A 34 14.49 1.73 27.58
N LEU A 35 14.91 0.50 27.84
CA LEU A 35 15.25 -0.46 26.81
C LEU A 35 14.02 -1.33 26.46
N SER A 36 13.58 -1.25 25.23
CA SER A 36 12.63 -2.18 24.64
C SER A 36 13.36 -3.36 24.03
N VAL A 37 12.95 -4.58 24.35
CA VAL A 37 13.46 -5.81 23.75
C VAL A 37 12.27 -6.63 23.27
N SER A 38 12.31 -7.11 22.03
CA SER A 38 11.24 -7.88 21.43
C SER A 38 11.77 -9.01 20.56
N ASN A 39 11.03 -10.12 20.52
CA ASN A 39 11.28 -11.22 19.60
C ASN A 39 10.22 -11.19 18.50
N VAL A 40 10.57 -10.64 17.35
CA VAL A 40 9.69 -10.51 16.19
C VAL A 40 10.24 -11.38 15.06
N ASP A 41 9.46 -12.35 14.60
CA ASP A 41 9.79 -13.23 13.48
C ASP A 41 11.15 -13.93 13.59
N GLY A 42 11.52 -14.36 14.80
CA GLY A 42 12.81 -15.01 15.07
C GLY A 42 13.99 -14.04 15.05
N LYS A 43 13.74 -12.74 15.22
CA LYS A 43 14.73 -11.71 15.43
C LYS A 43 14.56 -11.09 16.81
N LEU A 44 15.62 -11.08 17.60
CA LEU A 44 15.70 -10.25 18.79
C LEU A 44 15.99 -8.82 18.35
N LEU A 45 15.05 -7.91 18.64
CA LEU A 45 15.20 -6.49 18.37
C LEU A 45 15.34 -5.76 19.70
N TRP A 46 16.22 -4.75 19.76
CA TRP A 46 16.33 -3.89 20.95
C TRP A 46 16.53 -2.43 20.56
N HIS A 47 15.97 -1.56 21.37
CA HIS A 47 16.09 -0.11 21.21
C HIS A 47 15.93 0.59 22.56
N CYS A 48 16.88 1.44 22.90
CA CYS A 48 16.77 2.32 24.08
C CYS A 48 16.13 3.67 23.68
N TYR A 49 15.09 4.06 24.36
CA TYR A 49 14.39 5.32 24.13
C TYR A 49 15.01 6.55 24.79
N LYS A 50 16.10 6.38 25.56
CA LYS A 50 16.84 7.53 26.08
C LYS A 50 17.68 8.15 24.97
N ALA A 51 17.42 9.42 24.64
CA ALA A 51 18.02 10.10 23.49
C ALA A 51 19.56 10.04 23.45
N SER A 52 20.21 10.06 24.61
CA SER A 52 21.68 9.97 24.73
C SER A 52 22.24 8.55 24.68
N CYS A 53 21.37 7.51 24.54
CA CYS A 53 21.82 6.12 24.52
C CYS A 53 21.81 5.54 23.12
N PRO A 54 22.95 5.09 22.59
CA PRO A 54 23.03 4.52 21.23
C PRO A 54 22.61 3.06 21.17
N ALA A 55 22.12 2.45 22.25
CA ALA A 55 21.77 1.02 22.30
C ALA A 55 20.58 0.70 21.40
N ARG A 56 20.87 0.12 20.24
CA ARG A 56 19.87 -0.39 19.27
C ARG A 56 20.49 -1.46 18.40
N GLY A 57 19.67 -2.44 18.00
CA GLY A 57 20.15 -3.48 17.11
C GLY A 57 19.13 -4.57 16.88
N ALA A 58 19.56 -5.58 16.12
CA ALA A 58 18.79 -6.77 15.80
C ALA A 58 19.73 -7.98 15.72
N LYS A 59 19.31 -9.14 16.28
CA LYS A 59 20.04 -10.43 16.17
C LYS A 59 19.06 -11.48 15.65
N SER A 60 19.45 -12.24 14.62
CA SER A 60 18.69 -13.42 14.22
C SER A 60 18.88 -14.52 15.28
N LEU A 61 17.76 -15.06 15.78
CA LEU A 61 17.77 -16.17 16.76
C LEU A 61 17.78 -17.54 16.07
N GLY A 62 17.87 -17.56 14.75
CA GLY A 62 17.61 -18.75 13.94
C GLY A 62 16.11 -19.00 13.77
N ARG A 63 15.72 -19.69 12.72
CA ARG A 63 14.33 -20.10 12.49
C ARG A 63 14.27 -21.61 12.58
N ASN A 64 13.45 -22.13 13.50
CA ASN A 64 13.11 -23.55 13.44
C ASN A 64 11.99 -23.78 12.41
N THR A 65 11.82 -25.04 11.99
CA THR A 65 10.84 -25.43 10.96
C THR A 65 9.40 -25.07 11.36
N GLU A 66 9.09 -25.08 12.65
CA GLU A 66 7.75 -24.70 13.18
C GLU A 66 7.50 -23.20 13.08
N GLN A 67 8.53 -22.38 13.32
CA GLN A 67 8.41 -20.91 13.15
C GLN A 67 8.24 -20.54 11.67
N ILE A 68 8.88 -21.28 10.76
CA ILE A 68 8.69 -21.10 9.32
C ILE A 68 7.28 -21.52 8.91
N ARG A 69 6.80 -22.69 9.38
CA ARG A 69 5.42 -23.15 9.13
C ARG A 69 4.39 -22.19 9.71
N GLY A 70 4.57 -21.74 10.95
CA GLY A 70 3.67 -20.76 11.60
C GLY A 70 3.66 -19.39 10.91
N ARG A 71 4.75 -19.01 10.24
CA ARG A 71 4.78 -17.78 9.42
C ARG A 71 4.05 -17.97 8.10
N LEU A 72 4.26 -19.10 7.43
CA LEU A 72 3.55 -19.44 6.19
C LEU A 72 2.05 -19.51 6.44
N SER A 73 1.59 -20.21 7.50
CA SER A 73 0.18 -20.28 7.86
C SER A 73 -0.40 -18.91 8.32
N ARG A 74 0.40 -18.04 8.95
CA ARG A 74 -0.03 -16.66 9.26
C ARG A 74 -0.05 -15.76 8.04
N GLN A 75 0.84 -15.96 7.08
CA GLN A 75 0.78 -15.27 5.79
C GLN A 75 -0.46 -15.70 5.01
N ASP A 76 -0.77 -16.99 5.00
CA ASP A 76 -2.00 -17.53 4.42
C ASP A 76 -3.25 -17.02 5.16
N ALA A 77 -3.22 -16.96 6.50
CA ALA A 77 -4.30 -16.42 7.32
C ALA A 77 -4.42 -14.88 7.23
N ALA A 78 -3.30 -14.14 7.02
CA ALA A 78 -3.33 -12.70 6.78
C ALA A 78 -3.85 -12.38 5.37
N THR A 79 -3.66 -13.30 4.41
CA THR A 79 -4.27 -13.23 3.07
C THR A 79 -5.78 -13.55 3.12
N THR A 80 -6.24 -14.22 4.18
CA THR A 80 -7.67 -14.49 4.45
C THR A 80 -8.31 -13.50 5.44
N ARG A 81 -7.87 -12.25 5.52
CA ARG A 81 -8.77 -11.21 6.00
C ARG A 81 -9.96 -11.23 5.05
N ARG A 82 -11.06 -11.88 5.48
CA ARG A 82 -12.30 -11.90 4.72
C ARG A 82 -12.72 -10.47 4.49
N THR A 83 -12.39 -9.96 3.31
CA THR A 83 -12.98 -8.70 2.85
C THR A 83 -14.49 -8.90 2.82
N PRO A 84 -15.28 -7.94 3.25
CA PRO A 84 -16.73 -8.05 3.15
C PRO A 84 -17.13 -8.34 1.70
N PRO A 85 -18.27 -8.99 1.48
CA PRO A 85 -18.82 -9.18 0.13
C PRO A 85 -19.07 -7.81 -0.52
N LEU A 86 -19.23 -7.82 -1.83
CA LEU A 86 -19.68 -6.62 -2.54
C LEU A 86 -21.02 -6.14 -1.97
N PRO A 87 -21.20 -4.82 -1.77
CA PRO A 87 -22.49 -4.28 -1.33
C PRO A 87 -23.60 -4.59 -2.32
N ASP A 88 -24.78 -4.84 -1.79
CA ASP A 88 -26.02 -5.05 -2.55
C ASP A 88 -27.19 -4.48 -1.72
N PRO A 89 -28.08 -3.64 -2.29
CA PRO A 89 -28.07 -3.19 -3.69
C PRO A 89 -27.00 -2.09 -3.97
N VAL A 90 -26.62 -1.99 -5.23
CA VAL A 90 -25.87 -0.86 -5.77
C VAL A 90 -26.68 -0.17 -6.84
N SER A 91 -26.45 1.13 -7.03
CA SER A 91 -27.10 1.95 -8.05
C SER A 91 -26.07 2.55 -9.02
N ASP A 92 -26.58 3.00 -10.16
CA ASP A 92 -25.77 3.71 -11.14
C ASP A 92 -25.40 5.10 -10.62
N PRO A 93 -24.14 5.56 -10.72
CA PRO A 93 -23.72 6.89 -10.35
C PRO A 93 -24.53 8.02 -10.98
N SER A 94 -25.00 7.83 -12.22
CA SER A 94 -25.80 8.84 -12.94
C SER A 94 -27.13 9.20 -12.28
N GLN A 95 -27.65 8.33 -11.40
CA GLN A 95 -28.87 8.56 -10.63
C GLN A 95 -28.65 9.45 -9.39
N HIS A 96 -27.40 9.87 -9.11
CA HIS A 96 -27.02 10.53 -7.87
C HIS A 96 -26.10 11.74 -8.13
N ASN A 97 -26.63 12.93 -8.15
CA ASN A 97 -25.87 14.17 -8.45
C ASN A 97 -24.65 14.38 -7.55
N HIS A 98 -24.72 14.00 -6.26
CA HIS A 98 -23.58 14.14 -5.35
C HIS A 98 -22.44 13.15 -5.67
N VAL A 99 -22.79 11.97 -6.25
CA VAL A 99 -21.81 10.99 -6.72
C VAL A 99 -21.13 11.51 -8.00
N LEU A 100 -21.92 12.02 -8.97
CA LEU A 100 -21.36 12.60 -10.20
C LEU A 100 -20.41 13.74 -9.88
N ARG A 101 -20.81 14.65 -8.97
CA ARG A 101 -19.93 15.75 -8.53
C ARG A 101 -18.63 15.21 -7.92
N TYR A 102 -18.71 14.16 -7.06
CA TYR A 102 -17.50 13.55 -6.53
C TYR A 102 -16.60 13.00 -7.64
N LEU A 103 -17.17 12.32 -8.65
CA LEU A 103 -16.38 11.77 -9.77
C LEU A 103 -15.72 12.90 -10.60
N GLU A 104 -16.43 13.99 -10.84
CA GLU A 104 -15.93 15.19 -11.52
C GLU A 104 -14.79 15.84 -10.74
N ASP A 105 -14.99 16.15 -9.44
CA ASP A 105 -14.03 16.80 -8.56
C ASP A 105 -12.73 15.99 -8.39
N ASN A 106 -12.76 14.68 -8.69
CA ASN A 106 -11.61 13.76 -8.56
C ASN A 106 -11.16 13.18 -9.90
N GLY A 107 -11.51 13.78 -11.04
CA GLY A 107 -11.04 13.38 -12.37
C GLY A 107 -11.45 11.97 -12.81
N SER A 108 -12.54 11.42 -12.26
CA SER A 108 -13.00 10.06 -12.51
C SER A 108 -14.24 9.98 -13.40
N LEU A 109 -14.91 11.10 -13.65
CA LEU A 109 -16.18 11.14 -14.40
C LEU A 109 -16.00 10.65 -15.83
N GLU A 110 -14.99 11.14 -16.54
CA GLU A 110 -14.73 10.77 -17.93
C GLU A 110 -14.45 9.27 -18.08
N SER A 111 -13.60 8.69 -17.21
CA SER A 111 -13.33 7.23 -17.23
C SER A 111 -14.58 6.39 -16.92
N TYR A 112 -15.51 6.90 -16.13
CA TYR A 112 -16.81 6.27 -15.89
C TYR A 112 -17.69 6.33 -17.13
N GLU A 113 -17.81 7.49 -17.78
CA GLU A 113 -18.66 7.72 -18.96
C GLU A 113 -18.15 6.93 -20.19
N GLN A 114 -16.82 6.82 -20.34
CA GLN A 114 -16.17 6.04 -21.41
C GLN A 114 -16.19 4.53 -21.14
N GLY A 115 -16.51 4.12 -19.89
CA GLY A 115 -16.53 2.71 -19.51
C GLY A 115 -15.14 2.09 -19.27
N ASP A 116 -14.10 2.92 -19.11
CA ASP A 116 -12.72 2.51 -18.82
C ASP A 116 -12.60 1.82 -17.46
N VAL A 117 -13.49 2.16 -16.55
CA VAL A 117 -13.64 1.55 -15.23
C VAL A 117 -15.12 1.41 -14.88
N ARG A 118 -15.50 0.26 -14.34
CA ARG A 118 -16.85 0.10 -13.79
C ARG A 118 -16.92 0.80 -12.44
N ILE A 119 -17.84 1.76 -12.33
CA ILE A 119 -18.16 2.46 -11.07
C ILE A 119 -19.62 2.21 -10.72
N ALA A 120 -19.92 2.06 -9.41
CA ALA A 120 -21.27 2.02 -8.89
C ALA A 120 -21.34 2.78 -7.56
N TYR A 121 -22.55 3.09 -7.12
CA TYR A 121 -22.79 3.69 -5.82
C TYR A 121 -23.48 2.69 -4.89
N ALA A 122 -23.00 2.58 -3.66
CA ALA A 122 -23.61 1.76 -2.59
C ALA A 122 -24.31 2.69 -1.59
N PRO A 123 -25.63 2.91 -1.73
CA PRO A 123 -26.38 3.88 -0.92
C PRO A 123 -26.35 3.58 0.58
N ALA A 124 -26.43 2.29 0.95
CA ALA A 124 -26.45 1.87 2.35
C ALA A 124 -25.17 2.22 3.12
N GLU A 125 -24.04 2.33 2.43
CA GLU A 125 -22.74 2.63 3.02
C GLU A 125 -22.23 4.02 2.62
N ASP A 126 -22.96 4.73 1.78
CA ASP A 126 -22.59 6.03 1.17
C ASP A 126 -21.19 6.00 0.56
N ARG A 127 -20.99 5.03 -0.39
CA ARG A 127 -19.68 4.79 -1.01
C ARG A 127 -19.76 4.69 -2.53
N VAL A 128 -18.79 5.32 -3.18
CA VAL A 128 -18.51 5.08 -4.59
C VAL A 128 -17.59 3.86 -4.70
N LEU A 129 -17.99 2.86 -5.47
CA LEU A 129 -17.29 1.61 -5.68
C LEU A 129 -16.58 1.61 -7.03
N PHE A 130 -15.27 1.47 -7.02
CA PHE A 130 -14.45 1.23 -8.20
C PHE A 130 -14.18 -0.26 -8.30
N TYR A 131 -14.72 -0.91 -9.32
CA TYR A 131 -14.57 -2.36 -9.50
C TYR A 131 -13.20 -2.74 -10.02
N MET A 132 -12.65 -3.83 -9.48
CA MET A 132 -11.46 -4.45 -10.03
C MET A 132 -11.73 -4.95 -11.46
N PRO A 133 -10.71 -5.04 -12.34
CA PRO A 133 -10.91 -5.58 -13.70
C PRO A 133 -11.52 -6.98 -13.71
N SER A 134 -11.22 -7.82 -12.71
CA SER A 134 -11.83 -9.15 -12.54
C SER A 134 -13.33 -9.12 -12.24
N ARG A 135 -13.86 -7.98 -11.79
CA ARG A 135 -15.22 -7.79 -11.25
C ARG A 135 -15.55 -8.62 -10.01
N LEU A 136 -14.57 -9.35 -9.45
CA LEU A 136 -14.75 -10.15 -8.22
C LEU A 136 -14.56 -9.34 -6.95
N GLY A 137 -14.14 -8.10 -7.07
CA GLY A 137 -13.97 -7.16 -5.97
C GLY A 137 -14.10 -5.72 -6.40
N ALA A 138 -14.20 -4.83 -5.43
CA ALA A 138 -14.21 -3.39 -5.61
C ALA A 138 -13.54 -2.69 -4.44
N VAL A 139 -13.10 -1.45 -4.65
CA VAL A 139 -12.69 -0.56 -3.58
C VAL A 139 -13.69 0.58 -3.46
N GLY A 140 -14.18 0.79 -2.25
CA GLY A 140 -15.22 1.76 -1.94
C GLY A 140 -14.67 3.00 -1.26
N ARG A 141 -14.88 4.17 -1.86
CA ARG A 141 -14.58 5.48 -1.28
C ARG A 141 -15.79 6.00 -0.52
N ALA A 142 -15.65 6.32 0.76
CA ALA A 142 -16.70 6.98 1.53
C ALA A 142 -16.89 8.42 1.05
N LEU A 143 -18.14 8.84 0.85
CA LEU A 143 -18.51 10.22 0.54
C LEU A 143 -18.80 11.02 1.81
N SER A 144 -19.34 10.36 2.84
CA SER A 144 -19.56 10.93 4.17
C SER A 144 -18.56 10.41 5.21
N GLY A 145 -18.45 11.12 6.35
CA GLY A 145 -17.41 10.91 7.37
C GLY A 145 -17.61 9.72 8.32
N GLY A 146 -18.40 8.71 7.97
CA GLY A 146 -18.82 7.63 8.89
C GLY A 146 -17.96 6.35 8.89
N GLY A 147 -16.67 6.38 8.50
CA GLY A 147 -15.87 5.15 8.48
C GLY A 147 -14.50 5.32 7.79
N PRO A 148 -13.80 4.22 7.48
CA PRO A 148 -12.54 4.32 6.78
C PRO A 148 -12.73 4.96 5.40
N LYS A 149 -11.83 5.88 5.04
CA LYS A 149 -11.82 6.61 3.76
C LYS A 149 -11.94 5.65 2.57
N TRP A 150 -11.19 4.54 2.58
CA TRP A 150 -11.22 3.48 1.60
C TRP A 150 -11.55 2.13 2.26
N ARG A 151 -12.35 1.30 1.60
CA ARG A 151 -12.72 -0.04 2.04
C ARG A 151 -12.70 -1.01 0.87
N ALA A 152 -12.04 -2.16 1.07
CA ALA A 152 -12.02 -3.24 0.08
C ALA A 152 -13.22 -4.17 0.25
N TYR A 153 -13.74 -4.67 -0.86
CA TYR A 153 -14.83 -5.64 -0.94
C TYR A 153 -14.44 -6.75 -1.92
N GLY A 154 -14.72 -8.00 -1.58
CA GLY A 154 -14.37 -9.14 -2.42
C GLY A 154 -12.86 -9.26 -2.67
N ASP A 155 -12.47 -9.71 -3.87
CA ASP A 155 -11.06 -9.89 -4.25
C ASP A 155 -10.47 -8.60 -4.86
N THR A 156 -9.63 -7.93 -4.08
CA THR A 156 -8.88 -6.73 -4.48
C THR A 156 -7.37 -6.96 -4.49
N SER A 157 -6.91 -8.21 -4.66
CA SER A 157 -5.49 -8.58 -4.57
C SER A 157 -4.64 -8.08 -5.75
N GLY A 158 -5.26 -7.78 -6.90
CA GLY A 158 -4.62 -7.27 -8.10
C GLY A 158 -4.41 -5.75 -8.13
N LEU A 159 -4.06 -5.25 -9.32
CA LEU A 159 -4.09 -3.82 -9.64
C LEU A 159 -5.50 -3.42 -10.09
N LEU A 160 -5.96 -2.26 -9.66
CA LEU A 160 -7.10 -1.62 -10.30
C LEU A 160 -6.56 -0.82 -11.48
N THR A 161 -6.73 -1.36 -12.70
CA THR A 161 -6.28 -0.71 -13.93
C THR A 161 -7.42 0.03 -14.59
N VAL A 162 -7.13 1.20 -15.16
CA VAL A 162 -8.09 2.09 -15.83
C VAL A 162 -7.49 2.52 -17.17
N GLY A 163 -8.29 2.44 -18.23
CA GLY A 163 -7.83 2.72 -19.59
C GLY A 163 -6.86 1.70 -20.13
N SER A 164 -6.25 2.02 -21.27
CA SER A 164 -5.27 1.18 -21.94
C SER A 164 -4.14 2.03 -22.53
N GLY A 165 -2.89 1.55 -22.44
CA GLY A 165 -1.74 2.29 -22.96
C GLY A 165 -0.46 1.48 -22.88
N SER A 166 0.57 1.94 -23.60
CA SER A 166 1.91 1.33 -23.57
C SER A 166 2.70 1.68 -22.31
N THR A 167 2.29 2.73 -21.60
CA THR A 167 2.90 3.14 -20.33
C THR A 167 1.90 2.97 -19.18
N THR A 168 2.22 2.09 -18.25
CA THR A 168 1.43 1.89 -17.03
C THR A 168 1.93 2.81 -15.93
N VAL A 169 1.07 3.71 -15.45
CA VAL A 169 1.38 4.65 -14.38
C VAL A 169 0.82 4.12 -13.07
N VAL A 170 1.70 3.76 -12.15
CA VAL A 170 1.36 3.23 -10.84
C VAL A 170 1.10 4.37 -9.86
N VAL A 171 -0.09 4.41 -9.31
CA VAL A 171 -0.59 5.45 -8.39
C VAL A 171 -1.16 4.84 -7.10
N GLU A 172 -1.47 5.65 -6.09
CA GLU A 172 -1.98 5.13 -4.81
C GLU A 172 -3.44 4.73 -4.89
N ASP A 173 -4.32 5.54 -5.47
CA ASP A 173 -5.76 5.38 -5.41
C ASP A 173 -6.45 5.32 -6.80
N ALA A 174 -7.72 4.88 -6.79
CA ALA A 174 -8.50 4.66 -7.99
C ALA A 174 -8.78 5.97 -8.76
N ALA A 175 -9.00 7.10 -8.07
CA ALA A 175 -9.27 8.37 -8.71
C ALA A 175 -8.05 8.87 -9.49
N SER A 176 -6.85 8.77 -8.90
CA SER A 176 -5.60 9.09 -9.60
C SER A 176 -5.38 8.20 -10.84
N ALA A 177 -5.78 6.90 -10.77
CA ALA A 177 -5.70 6.02 -11.93
C ALA A 177 -6.66 6.43 -13.06
N CYS A 178 -7.87 6.89 -12.71
CA CYS A 178 -8.82 7.46 -13.66
C CYS A 178 -8.26 8.73 -14.33
N SER A 179 -7.67 9.64 -13.56
CA SER A 179 -7.08 10.86 -14.11
C SER A 179 -5.94 10.56 -15.09
N VAL A 180 -5.12 9.55 -14.81
CA VAL A 180 -4.05 9.10 -15.72
C VAL A 180 -4.62 8.58 -17.03
N SER A 181 -5.72 7.80 -17.00
CA SER A 181 -6.29 7.20 -18.22
C SER A 181 -6.87 8.22 -19.20
N ARG A 182 -7.09 9.47 -18.78
CA ARG A 182 -7.51 10.58 -19.65
C ARG A 182 -6.41 11.00 -20.65
N VAL A 183 -5.18 10.54 -20.44
CA VAL A 183 -4.04 10.85 -21.34
C VAL A 183 -3.80 9.69 -22.28
N GLU A 184 -3.82 9.95 -23.58
CA GLU A 184 -3.62 8.95 -24.60
C GLU A 184 -2.27 8.22 -24.45
N GLY A 185 -2.31 6.89 -24.55
CA GLY A 185 -1.15 6.02 -24.40
C GLY A 185 -0.75 5.71 -22.96
N LEU A 186 -1.46 6.26 -21.95
CA LEU A 186 -1.27 5.96 -20.55
C LEU A 186 -2.37 5.03 -20.03
N GLN A 187 -1.97 4.08 -19.18
CA GLN A 187 -2.87 3.26 -18.37
C GLN A 187 -2.65 3.57 -16.90
N GLY A 188 -3.70 3.97 -16.18
CA GLY A 188 -3.64 4.13 -14.73
C GLY A 188 -3.67 2.77 -14.02
N ALA A 189 -2.86 2.59 -12.97
CA ALA A 189 -2.82 1.38 -12.16
C ALA A 189 -2.74 1.71 -10.67
N ALA A 190 -3.86 1.60 -9.96
CA ALA A 190 -3.93 1.90 -8.53
C ALA A 190 -3.50 0.70 -7.68
N LEU A 191 -2.61 0.95 -6.71
CA LEU A 191 -2.16 -0.03 -5.72
C LEU A 191 -3.16 -0.22 -4.58
N MET A 192 -4.02 0.75 -4.36
CA MET A 192 -4.89 0.88 -3.18
C MET A 192 -4.09 0.90 -1.86
N GLY A 193 -2.98 1.61 -1.88
CA GLY A 193 -2.00 1.77 -0.82
C GLY A 193 -0.60 2.04 -1.38
N THR A 194 0.41 1.89 -0.54
CA THR A 194 1.81 2.22 -0.90
C THR A 194 2.74 1.00 -0.93
N ASN A 195 2.20 -0.21 -0.96
CA ASN A 195 2.96 -1.45 -1.00
C ASN A 195 2.59 -2.29 -2.22
N LEU A 196 3.60 -2.84 -2.88
CA LEU A 196 3.45 -3.67 -4.06
C LEU A 196 3.40 -5.16 -3.69
N SER A 197 2.25 -5.81 -3.90
CA SER A 197 2.07 -7.24 -3.67
C SER A 197 2.78 -8.09 -4.75
N THR A 198 2.96 -9.39 -4.47
CA THR A 198 3.53 -10.32 -5.45
C THR A 198 2.66 -10.45 -6.69
N GLN A 199 1.33 -10.41 -6.53
CA GLN A 199 0.39 -10.49 -7.66
C GLN A 199 0.47 -9.22 -8.53
N GLN A 200 0.50 -8.04 -7.92
CA GLN A 200 0.66 -6.77 -8.61
C GLN A 200 1.99 -6.71 -9.39
N LYS A 201 3.09 -7.21 -8.81
CA LYS A 201 4.38 -7.34 -9.53
C LYS A 201 4.27 -8.22 -10.77
N ARG A 202 3.54 -9.35 -10.67
CA ARG A 202 3.31 -10.24 -11.82
C ARG A 202 2.52 -9.54 -12.93
N GLN A 203 1.53 -8.72 -12.56
CA GLN A 203 0.75 -7.94 -13.53
C GLN A 203 1.63 -6.90 -14.22
N LEU A 204 2.40 -6.10 -13.47
CA LEU A 204 3.29 -5.07 -14.01
C LEU A 204 4.38 -5.61 -14.94
N ARG A 205 4.81 -6.86 -14.75
CA ARG A 205 5.78 -7.52 -15.66
C ARG A 205 5.38 -7.52 -17.13
N HIS A 206 4.10 -7.44 -17.41
CA HIS A 206 3.56 -7.47 -18.79
C HIS A 206 3.42 -6.07 -19.39
N SER A 207 3.69 -5.02 -18.64
CA SER A 207 3.66 -3.64 -19.14
C SER A 207 4.94 -3.34 -19.91
N PRO A 208 4.89 -2.71 -21.09
CA PRO A 208 6.09 -2.30 -21.82
C PRO A 208 6.94 -1.29 -21.04
N CYS A 209 6.32 -0.38 -20.30
CA CYS A 209 6.97 0.60 -19.44
C CYS A 209 6.11 0.87 -18.22
N VAL A 210 6.76 1.02 -17.06
CA VAL A 210 6.10 1.38 -15.81
C VAL A 210 6.64 2.72 -15.30
N VAL A 211 5.74 3.63 -14.93
CA VAL A 211 6.07 4.87 -14.23
C VAL A 211 5.45 4.82 -12.84
N ILE A 212 6.25 4.97 -11.80
CA ILE A 212 5.76 5.03 -10.43
C ILE A 212 5.56 6.50 -10.08
N ALA A 213 4.32 6.88 -9.80
CA ALA A 213 3.89 8.24 -9.49
C ALA A 213 2.96 8.21 -8.25
N LEU A 214 3.52 7.86 -7.09
CA LEU A 214 2.79 7.88 -5.81
C LEU A 214 2.75 9.30 -5.25
N ASP A 215 1.84 9.52 -4.30
CA ASP A 215 1.65 10.80 -3.63
C ASP A 215 2.96 11.32 -3.00
N LYS A 216 3.07 12.62 -2.82
CA LYS A 216 4.30 13.33 -2.40
C LYS A 216 4.95 12.75 -1.13
N ASP A 217 4.15 12.34 -0.17
CA ASP A 217 4.61 11.75 1.10
C ASP A 217 5.14 10.31 0.97
N ALA A 218 4.88 9.65 -0.16
CA ALA A 218 5.33 8.29 -0.46
C ALA A 218 6.61 8.22 -1.31
N SER A 219 7.34 9.32 -1.52
CA SER A 219 8.53 9.41 -2.39
C SER A 219 9.57 8.32 -2.11
N ARG A 220 9.87 8.06 -0.83
CA ARG A 220 10.80 6.98 -0.45
C ARG A 220 10.30 5.60 -0.85
N LYS A 221 9.00 5.36 -0.77
CA LYS A 221 8.38 4.09 -1.16
C LYS A 221 8.39 3.92 -2.67
N SER A 222 8.20 5.00 -3.43
CA SER A 222 8.32 5.01 -4.90
C SER A 222 9.70 4.52 -5.34
N LEU A 223 10.77 5.02 -4.73
CA LEU A 223 12.14 4.58 -5.05
C LEU A 223 12.39 3.11 -4.69
N LEU A 224 11.94 2.65 -3.53
CA LEU A 224 12.05 1.24 -3.13
C LEU A 224 11.23 0.31 -4.05
N MET A 225 10.09 0.77 -4.51
CA MET A 225 9.26 0.05 -5.47
C MET A 225 9.95 -0.07 -6.82
N ALA A 226 10.54 1.03 -7.32
CA ALA A 226 11.33 1.01 -8.56
C ALA A 226 12.49 0.01 -8.46
N GLN A 227 13.25 0.02 -7.37
CA GLN A 227 14.31 -0.97 -7.13
C GLN A 227 13.79 -2.41 -7.16
N THR A 228 12.57 -2.64 -6.63
CA THR A 228 11.96 -3.98 -6.63
C THR A 228 11.53 -4.43 -8.03
N LEU A 229 11.14 -3.49 -8.90
CA LEU A 229 10.73 -3.74 -10.29
C LEU A 229 11.92 -3.74 -11.25
N GLN A 230 13.05 -3.20 -10.84
CA GLN A 230 14.27 -3.16 -11.65
C GLN A 230 14.69 -4.58 -12.06
N GLY A 231 14.90 -4.79 -13.34
CA GLY A 231 15.19 -6.12 -13.90
C GLY A 231 13.95 -6.97 -14.24
N LEU A 232 12.74 -6.53 -13.85
CA LEU A 232 11.48 -7.17 -14.23
C LEU A 232 10.78 -6.44 -15.38
N VAL A 233 10.83 -5.10 -15.37
CA VAL A 233 10.20 -4.22 -16.36
C VAL A 233 10.95 -2.90 -16.41
N PRO A 234 11.03 -2.23 -17.58
CA PRO A 234 11.51 -0.85 -17.68
C PRO A 234 10.69 0.04 -16.74
N CYS A 235 11.36 0.64 -15.74
CA CYS A 235 10.69 1.37 -14.68
C CYS A 235 11.37 2.69 -14.37
N ARG A 236 10.60 3.75 -14.20
CA ARG A 236 11.05 5.07 -13.75
C ARG A 236 10.14 5.63 -12.66
N VAL A 237 10.63 6.61 -11.92
CA VAL A 237 9.88 7.29 -10.84
C VAL A 237 9.62 8.73 -11.25
N ARG A 238 8.43 9.20 -10.96
CA ARG A 238 8.06 10.61 -10.98
C ARG A 238 7.66 11.04 -9.57
N LEU A 239 8.30 12.08 -9.08
CA LEU A 239 7.94 12.67 -7.78
C LEU A 239 6.87 13.72 -8.05
N LEU A 240 5.73 13.56 -7.40
CA LEU A 240 4.58 14.43 -7.56
C LEU A 240 4.63 15.58 -6.55
N GLU A 241 4.21 16.76 -6.97
CA GLU A 241 3.94 17.92 -6.10
C GLU A 241 2.49 17.91 -5.59
N THR A 242 1.57 17.36 -6.41
CA THR A 242 0.12 17.25 -6.16
C THR A 242 -0.38 15.89 -6.65
N ASP A 243 -1.41 15.33 -6.00
CA ASP A 243 -2.05 14.08 -6.42
C ASP A 243 -2.61 14.23 -7.85
N LEU A 244 -2.37 13.23 -8.72
CA LEU A 244 -2.75 13.31 -10.14
C LEU A 244 -4.25 13.48 -10.39
N LYS A 245 -5.11 13.12 -9.45
CA LYS A 245 -6.57 13.34 -9.54
C LYS A 245 -6.98 14.81 -9.54
N TYR A 246 -6.08 15.72 -9.16
CA TYR A 246 -6.28 17.17 -9.17
C TYR A 246 -5.48 17.88 -10.27
N VAL A 247 -4.91 17.11 -11.19
CA VAL A 247 -4.04 17.62 -12.24
C VAL A 247 -4.74 17.44 -13.60
N GLU A 248 -4.66 18.46 -14.45
CA GLU A 248 -5.23 18.40 -15.79
C GLU A 248 -4.45 17.46 -16.73
N PRO A 249 -5.10 16.86 -17.75
CA PRO A 249 -4.48 15.86 -18.62
C PRO A 249 -3.18 16.31 -19.27
N ASP A 250 -3.11 17.55 -19.79
CA ASP A 250 -1.90 18.09 -20.44
C ASP A 250 -0.71 18.19 -19.47
N GLU A 251 -1.00 18.45 -18.20
CA GLU A 251 0.04 18.50 -17.17
C GLU A 251 0.44 17.08 -16.72
N ILE A 252 -0.52 16.16 -16.62
CA ILE A 252 -0.22 14.73 -16.38
C ILE A 252 0.72 14.21 -17.47
N GLU A 253 0.43 14.53 -18.73
CA GLU A 253 1.27 14.14 -19.86
C GLU A 253 2.71 14.65 -19.70
N ARG A 254 2.87 15.95 -19.37
CA ARG A 254 4.21 16.55 -19.14
C ARG A 254 4.96 15.96 -17.96
N ILE A 255 4.26 15.58 -16.88
CA ILE A 255 4.86 14.97 -15.70
C ILE A 255 5.32 13.52 -16.03
N ILE A 256 4.51 12.78 -16.76
CA ILE A 256 4.71 11.33 -16.94
C ILE A 256 5.65 11.03 -18.11
N LYS A 257 5.51 11.71 -19.24
CA LYS A 257 6.37 11.54 -20.41
C LYS A 257 7.69 12.28 -20.26
#